data_94457cdfec2e939199b21a3f5a341c8a
#
_entry.id   94457cdfec2e939199b21a3f5a341c8a
#
_cell.length_a   1.000
_cell.length_b   1.000
_cell.length_c   1.000
_cell.angle_alpha   90.00
_cell.angle_beta   90.00
_cell.angle_gamma   90.00
#
_symmetry.space_group_name_H-M   'P 1'
#
loop_
_entity.id
_entity.type
_entity.pdbx_description
1 polymer ?
#
loop_
_entity_poly.entity_id
_entity_poly.type
_entity_poly.pdbx_seq_one_letter_code
_entity_poly.pdbx_strand_id
1 'polypeptide(L)'
;VGSGDGVKITYVFVEAALELVPRELLGSRDVISSARRKGVDPSRMLLDISYHYRSMRRYLADWYKRGRPDIIHTSLLLLSSSPLWSRGLIDAVVETRHGLVFVRSGVRIPRNYNRFVSLMEQVLVEGSAPPGSENPLIYLVKKDLLEYIDEQPLEYIVLLNEKGKKEDPFSLCKKIAMSRRSAILIGGFQRGEFSKRILSRGFERISIYGESLDTWAVVCKINSILESILGIF
;
A
#
# COMPACT_ATOMS: atom_id res chain seq x y z
N VAL A 1 0.96 -19.16 -26.15
CA VAL A 1 0.94 -17.91 -25.41
C VAL A 1 -0.50 -17.70 -25.00
N GLY A 2 -0.86 -18.13 -23.77
CA GLY A 2 -2.23 -18.00 -23.26
C GLY A 2 -2.57 -16.51 -23.08
N SER A 3 -3.72 -16.10 -23.59
CA SER A 3 -4.33 -14.83 -23.31
C SER A 3 -4.43 -14.67 -21.78
N GLY A 4 -3.97 -13.53 -21.24
CA GLY A 4 -4.03 -13.22 -19.78
C GLY A 4 -5.46 -13.07 -19.24
N ASP A 5 -6.45 -13.64 -19.92
CA ASP A 5 -7.85 -13.65 -19.54
C ASP A 5 -8.06 -14.54 -18.33
N GLY A 6 -8.15 -13.94 -17.17
CA GLY A 6 -8.46 -14.62 -15.91
C GLY A 6 -7.47 -14.42 -14.76
N VAL A 7 -6.27 -13.88 -15.00
CA VAL A 7 -5.31 -13.58 -13.94
C VAL A 7 -5.69 -12.28 -13.24
N LYS A 8 -5.77 -12.30 -11.92
CA LYS A 8 -5.99 -11.11 -11.10
C LYS A 8 -5.00 -11.09 -9.94
N ILE A 9 -4.21 -10.04 -9.86
CA ILE A 9 -3.16 -9.87 -8.86
C ILE A 9 -3.49 -8.68 -7.97
N THR A 10 -3.47 -8.88 -6.66
CA THR A 10 -3.67 -7.81 -5.69
C THR A 10 -2.36 -7.48 -5.00
N TYR A 11 -1.86 -6.27 -5.19
CA TYR A 11 -0.78 -5.73 -4.37
C TYR A 11 -1.35 -5.27 -3.03
N VAL A 12 -0.84 -5.80 -1.93
CA VAL A 12 -1.27 -5.46 -0.58
C VAL A 12 -0.13 -4.76 0.15
N PHE A 13 -0.28 -3.46 0.40
CA PHE A 13 0.68 -2.70 1.21
C PHE A 13 0.33 -2.88 2.68
N VAL A 14 1.07 -3.77 3.34
CA VAL A 14 0.83 -4.20 4.73
C VAL A 14 1.41 -3.18 5.71
N GLU A 15 0.65 -2.87 6.76
CA GLU A 15 1.05 -1.93 7.83
C GLU A 15 1.53 -0.58 7.27
N ALA A 16 0.80 -0.05 6.31
CA ALA A 16 1.21 1.14 5.59
C ALA A 16 1.38 2.36 6.50
N ALA A 17 2.46 3.09 6.29
CA ALA A 17 2.76 4.35 6.98
C ALA A 17 1.87 5.51 6.49
N LEU A 18 0.61 5.21 6.18
CA LEU A 18 -0.42 6.11 5.69
C LEU A 18 -1.56 6.18 6.72
N GLU A 19 -1.70 7.30 7.38
CA GLU A 19 -2.70 7.49 8.43
C GLU A 19 -2.99 8.98 8.65
N LEU A 20 -4.15 9.29 9.24
CA LEU A 20 -4.43 10.62 9.75
C LEU A 20 -3.61 10.91 11.02
N VAL A 21 -3.41 12.19 11.34
CA VAL A 21 -2.74 12.59 12.57
C VAL A 21 -3.43 11.95 13.77
N PRO A 22 -2.73 11.14 14.58
CA PRO A 22 -3.32 10.45 15.71
C PRO A 22 -3.61 11.43 16.87
N ARG A 23 -4.54 11.03 17.74
CA ARG A 23 -5.02 11.89 18.85
C ARG A 23 -3.91 12.43 19.73
N GLU A 24 -2.87 11.66 19.96
CA GLU A 24 -1.71 12.00 20.80
C GLU A 24 -0.93 13.21 20.26
N LEU A 25 -1.07 13.50 18.97
CA LEU A 25 -0.32 14.59 18.32
C LEU A 25 -1.16 15.83 18.01
N LEU A 26 -2.49 15.80 18.17
CA LEU A 26 -3.37 16.91 17.75
C LEU A 26 -3.03 18.25 18.40
N GLY A 27 -2.56 18.24 19.67
CA GLY A 27 -2.12 19.44 20.40
C GLY A 27 -0.68 19.86 20.17
N SER A 28 0.07 19.14 19.34
CA SER A 28 1.50 19.41 19.13
C SER A 28 1.74 20.62 18.24
N ARG A 29 2.80 21.40 18.54
CA ARG A 29 3.11 22.67 17.84
C ARG A 29 3.27 22.51 16.33
N ASP A 30 4.01 21.52 15.88
CA ASP A 30 4.27 21.26 14.48
C ASP A 30 2.99 20.82 13.73
N VAL A 31 2.15 20.03 14.37
CA VAL A 31 0.84 19.62 13.84
C VAL A 31 -0.10 20.81 13.72
N ILE A 32 -0.25 21.63 14.77
CA ILE A 32 -1.08 22.85 14.75
C ILE A 32 -0.58 23.83 13.69
N SER A 33 0.73 24.02 13.57
CA SER A 33 1.32 24.90 12.57
C SER A 33 1.02 24.41 11.14
N SER A 34 1.13 23.11 10.91
CA SER A 34 0.81 22.49 9.61
C SER A 34 -0.67 22.63 9.25
N ALA A 35 -1.56 22.38 10.22
CA ALA A 35 -3.00 22.49 10.05
C ALA A 35 -3.42 23.95 9.73
N ARG A 36 -2.89 24.93 10.45
CA ARG A 36 -3.13 26.36 10.17
C ARG A 36 -2.69 26.77 8.76
N ARG A 37 -1.52 26.30 8.32
CA ARG A 37 -1.01 26.60 6.97
C ARG A 37 -1.86 25.99 5.88
N LYS A 38 -2.44 24.79 6.12
CA LYS A 38 -3.35 24.10 5.19
C LYS A 38 -4.79 24.60 5.29
N GLY A 39 -5.18 25.29 6.37
CA GLY A 39 -6.56 25.71 6.63
C GLY A 39 -7.51 24.53 6.92
N VAL A 40 -6.99 23.47 7.56
CA VAL A 40 -7.76 22.25 7.85
C VAL A 40 -7.67 21.88 9.33
N ASP A 41 -8.62 21.07 9.79
CA ASP A 41 -8.57 20.49 11.13
C ASP A 41 -7.40 19.50 11.23
N PRO A 42 -6.59 19.53 12.32
CA PRO A 42 -5.48 18.61 12.52
C PRO A 42 -5.87 17.12 12.40
N SER A 43 -7.06 16.75 12.87
CA SER A 43 -7.54 15.35 12.84
C SER A 43 -7.90 14.84 11.44
N ARG A 44 -8.06 15.74 10.47
CA ARG A 44 -8.38 15.43 9.06
C ARG A 44 -7.14 15.44 8.16
N MET A 45 -5.96 15.67 8.71
CA MET A 45 -4.70 15.81 8.00
C MET A 45 -3.89 14.52 8.09
N LEU A 46 -3.20 14.13 7.01
CA LEU A 46 -2.25 13.02 7.05
C LEU A 46 -1.06 13.31 7.97
N LEU A 47 -0.66 12.30 8.72
CA LEU A 47 0.61 12.29 9.42
C LEU A 47 1.74 12.23 8.39
N ASP A 48 2.70 13.15 8.47
CA ASP A 48 3.85 13.20 7.57
C ASP A 48 5.11 13.55 8.37
N ILE A 49 6.08 12.66 8.35
CA ILE A 49 7.34 12.79 9.11
C ILE A 49 8.13 14.05 8.70
N SER A 50 7.97 14.52 7.45
CA SER A 50 8.63 15.73 6.96
C SER A 50 8.20 17.00 7.74
N TYR A 51 6.99 16.97 8.30
CA TYR A 51 6.41 18.09 9.04
C TYR A 51 6.25 17.82 10.53
N HIS A 52 6.04 16.55 10.92
CA HIS A 52 5.64 16.18 12.29
C HIS A 52 6.69 15.36 13.04
N TYR A 53 7.94 15.29 12.52
CA TYR A 53 9.03 14.46 13.07
C TYR A 53 9.24 14.62 14.57
N ARG A 54 9.25 15.87 15.08
CA ARG A 54 9.55 16.16 16.50
C ARG A 54 8.49 15.57 17.42
N SER A 55 7.21 15.77 17.07
CA SER A 55 6.08 15.24 17.84
C SER A 55 5.97 13.74 17.71
N MET A 56 6.14 13.18 16.52
CA MET A 56 6.15 11.74 16.28
C MET A 56 7.19 11.05 17.16
N ARG A 57 8.43 11.50 17.11
CA ARG A 57 9.53 10.93 17.92
C ARG A 57 9.29 11.04 19.41
N ARG A 58 8.63 12.09 19.86
CA ARG A 58 8.37 12.33 21.30
C ARG A 58 7.22 11.50 21.85
N TYR A 59 6.16 11.31 21.07
CA TYR A 59 4.90 10.78 21.59
C TYR A 59 4.48 9.42 21.00
N LEU A 60 5.10 8.96 19.91
CA LEU A 60 4.77 7.69 19.28
C LEU A 60 5.91 6.68 19.43
N ALA A 61 5.64 5.55 20.08
CA ALA A 61 6.65 4.51 20.30
C ALA A 61 7.17 3.90 18.99
N ASP A 62 6.29 3.78 17.98
CA ASP A 62 6.55 3.19 16.68
C ASP A 62 6.70 4.23 15.54
N TRP A 63 7.13 5.46 15.89
CA TRP A 63 7.22 6.61 14.98
C TRP A 63 7.98 6.30 13.68
N TYR A 64 8.98 5.43 13.74
CA TYR A 64 9.83 5.05 12.59
C TYR A 64 9.09 4.22 11.52
N LYS A 65 7.91 3.67 11.84
CA LYS A 65 7.01 2.94 10.94
C LYS A 65 5.87 3.82 10.39
N ARG A 66 5.77 5.06 10.80
CA ARG A 66 4.58 5.90 10.61
C ARG A 66 4.88 7.15 9.79
N GLY A 67 3.83 7.77 9.25
CA GLY A 67 3.93 9.11 8.64
C GLY A 67 4.81 9.17 7.39
N ARG A 68 4.75 8.17 6.52
CA ARG A 68 5.45 8.14 5.23
C ARG A 68 4.46 7.88 4.08
N PRO A 69 3.54 8.86 3.82
CA PRO A 69 2.59 8.75 2.71
C PRO A 69 3.26 8.64 1.34
N ASP A 70 4.47 9.15 1.21
CA ASP A 70 5.30 9.11 -0.01
C ASP A 70 5.65 7.69 -0.46
N ILE A 71 5.80 6.74 0.47
CA ILE A 71 6.03 5.31 0.14
C ILE A 71 4.85 4.76 -0.66
N ILE A 72 3.65 4.98 -0.16
CA ILE A 72 2.42 4.53 -0.82
C ILE A 72 2.16 5.30 -2.10
N HIS A 73 2.40 6.63 -2.09
CA HIS A 73 2.26 7.46 -3.29
C HIS A 73 3.13 6.95 -4.44
N THR A 74 4.43 6.79 -4.21
CA THR A 74 5.38 6.32 -5.24
C THR A 74 5.01 4.94 -5.75
N SER A 75 4.67 4.02 -4.84
CA SER A 75 4.27 2.65 -5.19
C SER A 75 3.00 2.61 -6.04
N LEU A 76 1.97 3.38 -5.67
CA LEU A 76 0.72 3.47 -6.43
C LEU A 76 0.91 4.18 -7.78
N LEU A 77 1.82 5.17 -7.88
CA LEU A 77 2.18 5.79 -9.16
C LEU A 77 2.79 4.77 -10.12
N LEU A 78 3.71 3.94 -9.65
CA LEU A 78 4.32 2.88 -10.46
C LEU A 78 3.26 1.89 -10.93
N LEU A 79 2.41 1.38 -10.03
CA LEU A 79 1.33 0.46 -10.39
C LEU A 79 0.36 1.09 -11.41
N SER A 80 -0.14 2.30 -11.12
CA SER A 80 -1.14 2.95 -11.97
C SER A 80 -0.62 3.42 -13.33
N SER A 81 0.70 3.42 -13.51
CA SER A 81 1.35 3.74 -14.78
C SER A 81 1.67 2.51 -15.63
N SER A 82 1.43 1.31 -15.10
CA SER A 82 1.82 0.07 -15.77
C SER A 82 0.76 -0.43 -16.78
N PRO A 83 1.17 -1.16 -17.81
CA PRO A 83 0.28 -1.87 -18.70
C PRO A 83 -0.66 -2.86 -17.99
N LEU A 84 -0.20 -3.54 -16.92
CA LEU A 84 -1.03 -4.46 -16.14
C LEU A 84 -2.21 -3.75 -15.49
N TRP A 85 -1.99 -2.53 -14.98
CA TRP A 85 -3.04 -1.70 -14.41
C TRP A 85 -4.07 -1.26 -15.44
N SER A 86 -3.63 -0.79 -16.58
CA SER A 86 -4.51 -0.33 -17.66
C SER A 86 -5.35 -1.46 -18.24
N ARG A 87 -4.87 -2.70 -18.18
CA ARG A 87 -5.62 -3.91 -18.58
C ARG A 87 -6.49 -4.49 -17.45
N GLY A 88 -6.53 -3.89 -16.28
CA GLY A 88 -7.36 -4.36 -15.17
C GLY A 88 -6.87 -5.64 -14.49
N LEU A 89 -5.61 -6.06 -14.71
CA LEU A 89 -5.05 -7.29 -14.18
C LEU A 89 -4.56 -7.15 -12.73
N ILE A 90 -4.28 -5.93 -12.30
CA ILE A 90 -3.80 -5.63 -10.94
C ILE A 90 -4.69 -4.60 -10.25
N ASP A 91 -4.91 -4.80 -8.96
CA ASP A 91 -5.48 -3.82 -8.03
C ASP A 91 -4.53 -3.63 -6.84
N ALA A 92 -4.78 -2.62 -6.02
CA ALA A 92 -4.02 -2.41 -4.80
C ALA A 92 -4.94 -2.29 -3.58
N VAL A 93 -4.48 -2.83 -2.45
CA VAL A 93 -5.07 -2.66 -1.13
C VAL A 93 -4.00 -2.07 -0.21
N VAL A 94 -4.34 -1.01 0.50
CA VAL A 94 -3.45 -0.35 1.45
C VAL A 94 -4.01 -0.57 2.85
N GLU A 95 -3.33 -1.38 3.65
CA GLU A 95 -3.69 -1.56 5.06
C GLU A 95 -3.25 -0.34 5.86
N THR A 96 -4.20 0.39 6.40
CA THR A 96 -3.98 1.57 7.23
C THR A 96 -4.47 1.31 8.66
N ARG A 97 -4.15 2.21 9.58
CA ARG A 97 -4.73 2.18 10.95
C ARG A 97 -6.22 2.49 10.99
N HIS A 98 -6.80 2.94 9.87
CA HIS A 98 -8.22 3.27 9.74
C HIS A 98 -9.04 2.17 9.06
N GLY A 99 -8.40 1.13 8.54
CA GLY A 99 -8.96 0.05 7.75
C GLY A 99 -8.22 -0.13 6.42
N LEU A 100 -8.84 -0.80 5.48
CA LEU A 100 -8.30 -1.12 4.17
C LEU A 100 -8.75 -0.08 3.13
N VAL A 101 -7.79 0.58 2.51
CA VAL A 101 -8.05 1.44 1.35
C VAL A 101 -7.87 0.63 0.08
N PHE A 102 -8.96 0.46 -0.65
CA PHE A 102 -8.97 -0.20 -1.95
C PHE A 102 -8.69 0.81 -3.05
N VAL A 103 -7.77 0.47 -3.94
CA VAL A 103 -7.43 1.26 -5.14
C VAL A 103 -7.58 0.33 -6.33
N ARG A 104 -8.67 0.51 -7.07
CA ARG A 104 -8.99 -0.34 -8.23
C ARG A 104 -8.24 0.12 -9.47
N SER A 105 -7.94 -0.84 -10.35
CA SER A 105 -7.45 -0.56 -11.68
C SER A 105 -8.36 0.44 -12.40
N GLY A 106 -7.78 1.24 -13.29
CA GLY A 106 -8.47 2.32 -14.00
C GLY A 106 -8.40 3.68 -13.32
N VAL A 107 -8.08 3.74 -12.01
CA VAL A 107 -7.83 5.01 -11.33
C VAL A 107 -6.49 5.61 -11.76
N ARG A 108 -6.46 6.94 -11.91
CA ARG A 108 -5.20 7.70 -12.11
C ARG A 108 -4.77 8.34 -10.80
N ILE A 109 -3.65 7.89 -10.28
CA ILE A 109 -3.08 8.46 -9.06
C ILE A 109 -2.50 9.86 -9.38
N PRO A 110 -2.79 10.89 -8.57
CA PRO A 110 -2.21 12.22 -8.77
C PRO A 110 -0.69 12.19 -8.73
N ARG A 111 -0.02 12.70 -9.77
CA ARG A 111 1.46 12.77 -9.79
C ARG A 111 2.02 13.74 -8.76
N ASN A 112 1.29 14.81 -8.47
CA ASN A 112 1.68 15.79 -7.46
C ASN A 112 1.40 15.23 -6.06
N TYR A 113 2.42 15.21 -5.20
CA TYR A 113 2.35 14.67 -3.85
C TYR A 113 1.26 15.35 -2.99
N ASN A 114 1.16 16.67 -3.03
CA ASN A 114 0.15 17.38 -2.23
C ASN A 114 -1.28 17.02 -2.66
N ARG A 115 -1.51 16.82 -3.97
CA ARG A 115 -2.82 16.35 -4.47
C ARG A 115 -3.10 14.91 -4.04
N PHE A 116 -2.09 14.04 -4.00
CA PHE A 116 -2.22 12.70 -3.46
C PHE A 116 -2.55 12.74 -1.97
N VAL A 117 -1.85 13.57 -1.18
CA VAL A 117 -2.14 13.76 0.24
C VAL A 117 -3.60 14.18 0.44
N SER A 118 -4.09 15.20 -0.28
CA SER A 118 -5.48 15.65 -0.17
C SER A 118 -6.48 14.57 -0.56
N LEU A 119 -6.18 13.76 -1.59
CA LEU A 119 -7.00 12.62 -1.99
C LEU A 119 -7.08 11.57 -0.87
N MET A 120 -5.96 11.21 -0.23
CA MET A 120 -5.95 10.23 0.85
C MET A 120 -6.60 10.78 2.13
N GLU A 121 -6.40 12.06 2.46
CA GLU A 121 -7.13 12.75 3.53
C GLU A 121 -8.65 12.62 3.33
N GLN A 122 -9.13 12.89 2.11
CA GLN A 122 -10.53 12.72 1.76
C GLN A 122 -11.01 11.27 1.93
N VAL A 123 -10.28 10.29 1.39
CA VAL A 123 -10.66 8.87 1.49
C VAL A 123 -10.72 8.40 2.93
N LEU A 124 -9.73 8.77 3.75
CA LEU A 124 -9.68 8.33 5.17
C LEU A 124 -10.74 9.01 6.03
N VAL A 125 -11.21 10.21 5.66
CA VAL A 125 -12.23 10.97 6.41
C VAL A 125 -13.64 10.66 5.93
N GLU A 126 -13.86 10.68 4.60
CA GLU A 126 -15.19 10.56 3.98
C GLU A 126 -15.54 9.13 3.53
N GLY A 127 -14.54 8.22 3.56
CA GLY A 127 -14.72 6.81 3.19
C GLY A 127 -14.50 6.52 1.69
N SER A 128 -14.56 7.50 0.80
CA SER A 128 -14.35 7.29 -0.64
C SER A 128 -13.95 8.56 -1.38
N ALA A 129 -13.45 8.38 -2.59
CA ALA A 129 -13.22 9.46 -3.54
C ALA A 129 -13.79 9.07 -4.93
N PRO A 130 -14.75 9.86 -5.50
CA PRO A 130 -15.46 10.97 -4.84
C PRO A 130 -16.31 10.54 -3.66
N PRO A 131 -16.61 11.43 -2.68
CA PRO A 131 -17.49 11.12 -1.57
C PRO A 131 -18.90 10.76 -2.08
N GLY A 132 -19.53 9.74 -1.44
CA GLY A 132 -20.88 9.33 -1.77
C GLY A 132 -21.04 8.66 -3.14
N SER A 133 -19.98 8.32 -3.84
CA SER A 133 -20.04 7.57 -5.10
C SER A 133 -20.57 6.15 -4.85
N GLU A 134 -21.52 5.70 -5.68
CA GLU A 134 -22.04 4.31 -5.62
C GLU A 134 -20.98 3.28 -6.00
N ASN A 135 -20.07 3.62 -6.93
CA ASN A 135 -18.99 2.77 -7.41
C ASN A 135 -17.63 3.49 -7.39
N PRO A 136 -17.10 3.80 -6.20
CA PRO A 136 -15.82 4.51 -6.10
C PRO A 136 -14.66 3.61 -6.55
N LEU A 137 -13.67 4.22 -7.21
CA LEU A 137 -12.43 3.54 -7.57
C LEU A 137 -11.42 3.52 -6.43
N ILE A 138 -11.56 4.46 -5.46
CA ILE A 138 -10.78 4.49 -4.22
C ILE A 138 -11.75 4.62 -3.05
N TYR A 139 -11.69 3.67 -2.12
CA TYR A 139 -12.60 3.66 -0.96
C TYR A 139 -11.98 2.94 0.24
N LEU A 140 -12.43 3.33 1.42
CA LEU A 140 -12.04 2.76 2.71
C LEU A 140 -13.11 1.75 3.19
N VAL A 141 -12.64 0.58 3.63
CA VAL A 141 -13.47 -0.40 4.34
C VAL A 141 -12.88 -0.62 5.72
N LYS A 142 -13.69 -0.49 6.76
CA LYS A 142 -13.31 -0.79 8.14
C LYS A 142 -13.29 -2.30 8.35
N LYS A 143 -12.20 -2.93 7.95
CA LYS A 143 -12.02 -4.39 8.05
C LYS A 143 -10.57 -4.70 8.37
N ASP A 144 -10.35 -5.80 9.08
CA ASP A 144 -9.00 -6.35 9.30
C ASP A 144 -8.46 -6.97 8.00
N LEU A 145 -7.15 -6.84 7.78
CA LEU A 145 -6.50 -7.38 6.58
C LEU A 145 -6.58 -8.90 6.50
N LEU A 146 -6.37 -9.59 7.62
CA LEU A 146 -6.36 -11.06 7.62
C LEU A 146 -7.76 -11.62 7.38
N GLU A 147 -8.80 -11.02 7.96
CA GLU A 147 -10.20 -11.35 7.66
C GLU A 147 -10.51 -11.12 6.19
N TYR A 148 -10.06 -10.01 5.63
CA TYR A 148 -10.23 -9.74 4.20
C TYR A 148 -9.57 -10.81 3.34
N ILE A 149 -8.31 -11.17 3.64
CA ILE A 149 -7.57 -12.19 2.88
C ILE A 149 -8.28 -13.55 2.95
N ASP A 150 -8.78 -13.96 4.10
CA ASP A 150 -9.47 -15.24 4.30
C ASP A 150 -10.77 -15.36 3.50
N GLU A 151 -11.42 -14.26 3.21
CA GLU A 151 -12.64 -14.22 2.40
C GLU A 151 -12.38 -14.20 0.89
N GLN A 152 -11.14 -13.92 0.47
CA GLN A 152 -10.83 -13.87 -0.95
C GLN A 152 -10.52 -15.26 -1.50
N PRO A 153 -10.97 -15.59 -2.71
CA PRO A 153 -10.64 -16.85 -3.38
C PRO A 153 -9.22 -16.81 -3.97
N LEU A 154 -8.22 -16.59 -3.10
CA LEU A 154 -6.82 -16.49 -3.48
C LEU A 154 -6.22 -17.89 -3.61
N GLU A 155 -5.58 -18.17 -4.74
CA GLU A 155 -4.85 -19.42 -5.00
C GLU A 155 -3.40 -19.34 -4.55
N TYR A 156 -2.82 -18.13 -4.57
CA TYR A 156 -1.45 -17.91 -4.15
C TYR A 156 -1.29 -16.59 -3.37
N ILE A 157 -0.63 -16.68 -2.22
CA ILE A 157 -0.33 -15.54 -1.36
C ILE A 157 1.14 -15.58 -0.99
N VAL A 158 1.84 -14.48 -1.23
CA VAL A 158 3.26 -14.34 -0.86
C VAL A 158 3.48 -13.07 -0.05
N LEU A 159 4.26 -13.19 1.04
CA LEU A 159 4.76 -12.06 1.81
C LEU A 159 6.22 -11.81 1.42
N LEU A 160 6.47 -10.68 0.77
CA LEU A 160 7.83 -10.25 0.42
C LEU A 160 8.51 -9.69 1.67
N ASN A 161 9.57 -10.36 2.09
CA ASN A 161 10.31 -10.05 3.31
C ASN A 161 11.78 -10.39 3.13
N GLU A 162 12.69 -9.46 3.46
CA GLU A 162 14.15 -9.65 3.34
C GLU A 162 14.68 -10.89 4.09
N LYS A 163 13.99 -11.29 5.18
CA LYS A 163 14.30 -12.47 6.00
C LYS A 163 13.59 -13.75 5.53
N GLY A 164 12.89 -13.68 4.40
CA GLY A 164 12.23 -14.84 3.80
C GLY A 164 13.21 -15.78 3.11
N LYS A 165 12.70 -16.89 2.61
CA LYS A 165 13.44 -17.81 1.75
C LYS A 165 13.89 -17.06 0.49
N LYS A 166 15.17 -17.12 0.17
CA LYS A 166 15.68 -16.53 -1.07
C LYS A 166 15.10 -17.25 -2.27
N GLU A 167 14.51 -16.51 -3.18
CA GLU A 167 13.98 -17.03 -4.43
C GLU A 167 14.23 -16.05 -5.56
N ASP A 168 14.51 -16.58 -6.74
CA ASP A 168 14.66 -15.79 -7.95
C ASP A 168 13.36 -15.07 -8.29
N PRO A 169 13.38 -13.73 -8.51
CA PRO A 169 12.16 -12.97 -8.77
C PRO A 169 11.37 -13.46 -10.00
N PHE A 170 12.05 -13.98 -11.02
CA PHE A 170 11.39 -14.50 -12.22
C PHE A 170 10.62 -15.78 -11.92
N SER A 171 11.21 -16.68 -11.13
CA SER A 171 10.55 -17.92 -10.66
C SER A 171 9.33 -17.63 -9.79
N LEU A 172 9.44 -16.66 -8.88
CA LEU A 172 8.32 -16.19 -8.08
C LEU A 172 7.19 -15.63 -8.96
N CYS A 173 7.52 -14.75 -9.90
CA CYS A 173 6.51 -14.14 -10.79
C CYS A 173 5.84 -15.17 -11.70
N LYS A 174 6.52 -16.27 -12.07
CA LYS A 174 5.88 -17.41 -12.77
C LYS A 174 4.79 -18.04 -11.93
N LYS A 175 5.05 -18.30 -10.63
CA LYS A 175 4.03 -18.87 -9.72
C LYS A 175 2.81 -17.94 -9.61
N ILE A 176 3.07 -16.63 -9.47
CA ILE A 176 2.01 -15.60 -9.41
C ILE A 176 1.18 -15.60 -10.70
N ALA A 177 1.83 -15.61 -11.86
CA ALA A 177 1.17 -15.55 -13.17
C ALA A 177 0.41 -16.85 -13.53
N MET A 178 0.78 -17.98 -12.96
CA MET A 178 0.09 -19.27 -13.15
C MET A 178 -1.16 -19.39 -12.29
N SER A 179 -1.31 -18.59 -11.26
CA SER A 179 -2.48 -18.57 -10.36
C SER A 179 -3.53 -17.62 -10.89
N ARG A 180 -4.80 -18.03 -10.87
CA ARG A 180 -5.90 -17.15 -11.33
C ARG A 180 -6.05 -15.92 -10.43
N ARG A 181 -5.87 -16.08 -9.12
CA ARG A 181 -5.96 -15.00 -8.13
C ARG A 181 -4.81 -15.07 -7.15
N SER A 182 -4.00 -14.02 -7.12
CA SER A 182 -2.82 -13.94 -6.24
C SER A 182 -2.83 -12.66 -5.43
N ALA A 183 -2.24 -12.72 -4.23
CA ALA A 183 -1.93 -11.55 -3.42
C ALA A 183 -0.43 -11.45 -3.15
N ILE A 184 0.13 -10.27 -3.40
CA ILE A 184 1.53 -9.93 -3.12
C ILE A 184 1.53 -8.95 -1.96
N LEU A 185 1.94 -9.42 -0.78
CA LEU A 185 2.02 -8.64 0.44
C LEU A 185 3.40 -7.99 0.55
N ILE A 186 3.44 -6.67 0.67
CA ILE A 186 4.68 -5.86 0.73
C ILE A 186 4.55 -4.89 1.90
N GLY A 187 5.63 -4.68 2.68
CA GLY A 187 5.63 -3.68 3.74
C GLY A 187 5.40 -2.27 3.20
N GLY A 188 4.40 -1.56 3.73
CA GLY A 188 4.09 -0.18 3.39
C GLY A 188 4.77 0.85 4.30
N PHE A 189 5.92 0.53 4.90
CA PHE A 189 6.62 1.32 5.90
C PHE A 189 8.13 1.40 5.62
N GLN A 190 8.81 2.39 6.22
CA GLN A 190 10.22 2.66 5.94
C GLN A 190 11.19 1.71 6.65
N ARG A 191 10.93 1.39 7.91
CA ARG A 191 11.86 0.64 8.78
C ARG A 191 11.10 -0.26 9.74
N GLY A 192 11.74 -1.35 10.15
CA GLY A 192 11.22 -2.30 11.13
C GLY A 192 10.77 -3.60 10.49
N GLU A 193 10.31 -4.52 11.32
CA GLU A 193 9.79 -5.82 10.90
C GLU A 193 8.27 -5.79 10.84
N PHE A 194 7.65 -6.68 10.11
CA PHE A 194 6.21 -6.91 10.20
C PHE A 194 5.81 -7.28 11.63
N SER A 195 4.60 -6.92 12.04
CA SER A 195 4.08 -7.30 13.35
C SER A 195 3.97 -8.82 13.50
N LYS A 196 3.93 -9.28 14.76
CA LYS A 196 3.70 -10.70 15.06
C LYS A 196 2.39 -11.21 14.43
N ARG A 197 1.36 -10.35 14.33
CA ARG A 197 0.08 -10.66 13.69
C ARG A 197 0.26 -11.13 12.25
N ILE A 198 1.08 -10.46 11.46
CA ILE A 198 1.36 -10.81 10.07
C ILE A 198 2.31 -12.01 9.98
N LEU A 199 3.40 -12.00 10.78
CA LEU A 199 4.42 -13.07 10.71
C LEU A 199 3.92 -14.45 11.16
N SER A 200 2.98 -14.51 12.10
CA SER A 200 2.41 -15.75 12.62
C SER A 200 1.34 -16.36 11.71
N ARG A 201 0.90 -15.67 10.66
CA ARG A 201 -0.17 -16.14 9.77
C ARG A 201 0.24 -17.32 8.88
N GLY A 202 1.53 -17.59 8.72
CA GLY A 202 2.03 -18.71 7.94
C GLY A 202 2.09 -18.45 6.43
N PHE A 203 2.03 -17.20 5.98
CA PHE A 203 2.26 -16.86 4.57
C PHE A 203 3.63 -17.35 4.08
N GLU A 204 3.72 -17.76 2.81
CA GLU A 204 5.02 -18.02 2.18
C GLU A 204 5.83 -16.71 2.18
N ARG A 205 6.99 -16.75 2.88
CA ARG A 205 7.88 -15.57 3.00
C ARG A 205 9.03 -15.70 2.04
N ILE A 206 9.12 -14.78 1.08
CA ILE A 206 10.12 -14.80 0.02
C ILE A 206 10.97 -13.53 0.08
N SER A 207 12.28 -13.71 -0.04
CA SER A 207 13.26 -12.65 -0.26
C SER A 207 13.69 -12.68 -1.73
N ILE A 208 13.40 -11.60 -2.46
CA ILE A 208 13.75 -11.43 -3.87
C ILE A 208 15.11 -10.75 -4.08
N TYR A 209 15.75 -10.33 -2.98
CA TYR A 209 17.06 -9.70 -2.96
C TYR A 209 17.72 -9.96 -1.60
N GLY A 210 19.06 -9.93 -1.56
CA GLY A 210 19.81 -10.27 -0.33
C GLY A 210 19.72 -9.25 0.80
N GLU A 211 19.16 -8.06 0.54
CA GLU A 211 19.04 -6.95 1.47
C GLU A 211 17.65 -6.32 1.38
N SER A 212 17.35 -5.39 2.29
CA SER A 212 16.10 -4.63 2.26
C SER A 212 16.04 -3.74 1.02
N LEU A 213 14.88 -3.74 0.37
CA LEU A 213 14.57 -2.86 -0.76
C LEU A 213 13.45 -1.90 -0.38
N ASP A 214 13.48 -0.71 -0.96
CA ASP A 214 12.35 0.20 -0.89
C ASP A 214 11.09 -0.44 -1.48
N THR A 215 9.93 -0.19 -0.88
CA THR A 215 8.64 -0.73 -1.31
C THR A 215 8.38 -0.52 -2.81
N TRP A 216 8.65 0.69 -3.32
CA TRP A 216 8.48 1.00 -4.75
C TRP A 216 9.49 0.28 -5.66
N ALA A 217 10.70 -0.01 -5.18
CA ALA A 217 11.68 -0.79 -5.94
C ALA A 217 11.22 -2.25 -6.09
N VAL A 218 10.64 -2.82 -5.03
CA VAL A 218 10.00 -4.15 -5.07
C VAL A 218 8.84 -4.15 -6.07
N VAL A 219 7.95 -3.16 -5.99
CA VAL A 219 6.80 -3.01 -6.92
C VAL A 219 7.29 -2.94 -8.37
N CYS A 220 8.28 -2.07 -8.65
CA CYS A 220 8.83 -1.90 -9.99
C CYS A 220 9.40 -3.21 -10.55
N LYS A 221 10.23 -3.90 -9.76
CA LYS A 221 10.88 -5.16 -10.14
C LYS A 221 9.86 -6.25 -10.45
N ILE A 222 8.93 -6.51 -9.52
CA ILE A 222 7.92 -7.56 -9.68
C ILE A 222 6.99 -7.25 -10.85
N ASN A 223 6.54 -6.00 -10.97
CA ASN A 223 5.62 -5.59 -12.02
C ASN A 223 6.21 -5.76 -13.43
N SER A 224 7.47 -5.32 -13.63
CA SER A 224 8.16 -5.48 -14.92
C SER A 224 8.37 -6.95 -15.31
N ILE A 225 8.65 -7.81 -14.36
CA ILE A 225 8.80 -9.26 -14.62
C ILE A 225 7.44 -9.87 -14.98
N LEU A 226 6.38 -9.51 -14.25
CA LEU A 226 5.02 -9.98 -14.57
C LEU A 226 4.56 -9.54 -15.96
N GLU A 227 4.85 -8.29 -16.36
CA GLU A 227 4.59 -7.79 -17.71
C GLU A 227 5.27 -8.67 -18.77
N SER A 228 6.56 -8.98 -18.56
CA SER A 228 7.32 -9.83 -19.45
C SER A 228 6.76 -11.27 -19.54
N ILE A 229 6.40 -11.87 -18.39
CA ILE A 229 5.86 -13.24 -18.34
C ILE A 229 4.47 -13.32 -19.01
N LEU A 230 3.64 -12.31 -18.80
CA LEU A 230 2.29 -12.24 -19.35
C LEU A 230 2.23 -11.74 -20.81
N GLY A 231 3.40 -11.40 -21.39
CA GLY A 231 3.49 -10.89 -22.75
C GLY A 231 2.78 -9.54 -22.94
N ILE A 232 2.85 -8.68 -21.92
CA ILE A 232 2.18 -7.37 -21.90
C ILE A 232 3.28 -6.30 -22.00
N PHE A 233 3.37 -5.67 -23.17
CA PHE A 233 4.35 -4.63 -23.49
C PHE A 233 3.65 -3.33 -23.91
#